data_8043452494667c060e41ff5469f945c9
#
_entry.id   8043452494667c060e41ff5469f945c9
#
_cell.length_a   1.000
_cell.length_b   1.000
_cell.length_c   1.000
_cell.angle_alpha   90.00
_cell.angle_beta   90.00
_cell.angle_gamma   90.00
#
_symmetry.space_group_name_H-M   'P 1'
#
loop_
_entity.id
_entity.type
_entity.pdbx_description
1 polymer ?
#
loop_
_entity_poly.entity_id
_entity_poly.type
_entity_poly.pdbx_seq_one_letter_code
_entity_poly.pdbx_strand_id
1 'polypeptide(L)'
;MKRFIIYGAIPLLAASCGGDGDFDATGTFEATEIVVSAEAAGRILRFDAEEGDVLRAGRQVGAIDTVQLYLQKLQLERQRASVRSGRPDIGKQAASLREQIAKQQTERRRVENLLKDGAATTKQLDDIDAQLKVLGGQLDALLSTLENNAVSIDENSSAIELQIAQVEDRLAKCRIASPVTGTVLAKYAEAGELASVGRPLMKVAALDRIYLRA
;
A
#
# COMPACT_ATOMS: atom_id res chain seq x y z
N MET A 1 -96.51 31.20 30.57
CA MET A 1 -97.38 30.01 30.86
C MET A 1 -97.18 28.97 29.76
N LYS A 2 -97.05 27.72 30.18
CA LYS A 2 -97.13 26.48 29.43
C LYS A 2 -95.90 26.04 28.64
N ARG A 3 -95.23 25.15 29.22
CA ARG A 3 -94.36 24.06 28.87
C ARG A 3 -94.94 23.22 27.71
N PHE A 4 -94.07 22.84 26.77
CA PHE A 4 -94.23 21.56 26.05
C PHE A 4 -92.79 20.95 25.82
N ILE A 5 -92.60 19.82 26.43
CA ILE A 5 -91.46 18.92 26.30
C ILE A 5 -91.80 17.99 25.13
N ILE A 6 -90.95 17.93 24.12
CA ILE A 6 -91.00 16.87 23.11
C ILE A 6 -89.72 16.10 23.17
N TYR A 7 -89.78 14.88 23.67
CA TYR A 7 -88.79 13.85 23.57
C TYR A 7 -88.68 13.33 22.13
N GLY A 8 -87.61 13.59 21.45
CA GLY A 8 -87.27 12.99 20.18
C GLY A 8 -86.16 11.97 20.37
N ALA A 9 -86.46 10.70 20.28
CA ALA A 9 -85.54 9.59 20.32
C ALA A 9 -84.74 9.56 19.03
N ILE A 10 -83.40 9.71 19.14
CA ILE A 10 -82.44 9.51 18.04
C ILE A 10 -81.95 8.06 18.10
N PRO A 11 -82.22 7.23 17.05
CA PRO A 11 -81.59 5.91 17.02
C PRO A 11 -80.11 6.02 16.72
N LEU A 12 -79.28 5.42 17.61
CA LEU A 12 -77.91 5.28 17.51
C LEU A 12 -77.57 4.22 16.46
N LEU A 13 -77.28 4.61 15.23
CA LEU A 13 -76.61 3.74 14.22
C LEU A 13 -75.18 3.64 14.51
N ALA A 14 -74.79 2.62 15.29
CA ALA A 14 -73.40 2.16 15.40
C ALA A 14 -73.02 1.44 14.09
N ALA A 15 -72.38 2.15 13.15
CA ALA A 15 -71.73 1.52 12.03
C ALA A 15 -70.37 1.00 12.59
N SER A 16 -70.38 -0.27 12.94
CA SER A 16 -69.10 -1.03 13.21
C SER A 16 -68.39 -1.25 11.88
N CYS A 17 -67.38 -0.42 11.56
CA CYS A 17 -66.38 -0.73 10.58
C CYS A 17 -65.24 -1.44 11.32
N GLY A 18 -65.43 -2.68 11.70
CA GLY A 18 -64.37 -3.62 12.08
C GLY A 18 -64.04 -4.47 10.88
N GLY A 19 -63.12 -3.99 10.06
CA GLY A 19 -62.39 -4.84 9.13
C GLY A 19 -61.02 -5.12 9.74
N ASP A 20 -60.94 -6.07 10.67
CA ASP A 20 -59.69 -6.70 11.00
C ASP A 20 -59.28 -7.48 9.75
N GLY A 21 -58.43 -6.88 8.91
CA GLY A 21 -57.69 -7.65 7.93
C GLY A 21 -56.74 -8.55 8.68
N ASP A 22 -57.11 -9.83 8.80
CA ASP A 22 -56.17 -10.85 9.24
C ASP A 22 -54.96 -10.84 8.28
N PHE A 23 -53.88 -10.22 8.73
CA PHE A 23 -52.58 -10.35 8.08
C PHE A 23 -51.96 -11.66 8.55
N ASP A 24 -51.88 -12.65 7.67
CA ASP A 24 -51.32 -13.97 7.98
C ASP A 24 -49.80 -13.89 8.32
N ALA A 25 -49.10 -12.82 7.91
CA ALA A 25 -47.72 -12.54 8.28
C ALA A 25 -47.40 -11.05 8.08
N THR A 26 -46.57 -10.49 8.95
CA THR A 26 -45.90 -9.22 8.78
C THR A 26 -44.42 -9.46 8.58
N GLY A 27 -43.83 -8.92 7.51
CA GLY A 27 -42.42 -9.07 7.25
C GLY A 27 -41.81 -7.74 6.81
N THR A 28 -40.53 -7.53 7.17
CA THR A 28 -39.75 -6.38 6.76
C THR A 28 -38.76 -6.79 5.66
N PHE A 29 -38.71 -6.04 4.58
CA PHE A 29 -37.66 -6.22 3.56
C PHE A 29 -36.38 -5.58 4.05
N GLU A 30 -35.33 -6.35 4.17
CA GLU A 30 -34.02 -5.89 4.56
C GLU A 30 -33.02 -6.08 3.39
N ALA A 31 -32.26 -5.04 3.06
CA ALA A 31 -31.15 -5.10 2.13
C ALA A 31 -29.83 -5.05 2.91
N THR A 32 -28.77 -5.61 2.35
CA THR A 32 -27.44 -5.45 2.94
C THR A 32 -26.96 -4.03 2.73
N GLU A 33 -26.89 -3.25 3.81
CA GLU A 33 -26.39 -1.88 3.80
C GLU A 33 -24.92 -1.83 4.23
N ILE A 34 -24.10 -1.07 3.50
CA ILE A 34 -22.70 -0.84 3.80
C ILE A 34 -22.46 0.66 3.93
N VAL A 35 -21.89 1.06 5.06
CA VAL A 35 -21.42 2.44 5.27
C VAL A 35 -19.99 2.54 4.75
N VAL A 36 -19.80 3.32 3.70
CA VAL A 36 -18.49 3.65 3.14
C VAL A 36 -17.93 4.80 3.95
N SER A 37 -16.82 4.55 4.65
CA SER A 37 -16.14 5.54 5.48
C SER A 37 -14.82 5.95 4.85
N ALA A 38 -14.31 7.14 5.21
CA ALA A 38 -13.00 7.62 4.78
C ALA A 38 -11.88 6.73 5.35
N GLU A 39 -10.98 6.27 4.50
CA GLU A 39 -9.80 5.49 4.87
C GLU A 39 -8.55 6.37 5.05
N ALA A 40 -8.62 7.64 4.61
CA ALA A 40 -7.57 8.64 4.75
C ALA A 40 -8.11 9.93 5.32
N ALA A 41 -7.22 10.71 5.95
CA ALA A 41 -7.54 12.05 6.43
C ALA A 41 -7.09 13.11 5.41
N GLY A 42 -7.90 14.15 5.19
CA GLY A 42 -7.60 15.26 4.28
C GLY A 42 -8.86 15.94 3.77
N ARG A 43 -8.69 16.99 2.97
CA ARG A 43 -9.81 17.66 2.33
C ARG A 43 -10.37 16.81 1.20
N ILE A 44 -11.67 16.66 1.14
CA ILE A 44 -12.37 16.03 0.02
C ILE A 44 -12.34 17.00 -1.17
N LEU A 45 -11.57 16.65 -2.20
CA LEU A 45 -11.45 17.48 -3.41
C LEU A 45 -12.66 17.35 -4.32
N ARG A 46 -13.22 16.12 -4.38
CA ARG A 46 -14.34 15.75 -5.23
C ARG A 46 -15.12 14.62 -4.57
N PHE A 47 -16.45 14.70 -4.65
CA PHE A 47 -17.34 13.64 -4.23
C PHE A 47 -18.60 13.67 -5.12
N ASP A 48 -18.64 12.75 -6.08
CA ASP A 48 -19.61 12.77 -7.20
C ASP A 48 -20.79 11.82 -6.97
N ALA A 49 -20.87 11.14 -5.81
CA ALA A 49 -21.98 10.27 -5.48
C ALA A 49 -23.18 11.09 -5.01
N GLU A 50 -24.37 10.81 -5.57
CA GLU A 50 -25.63 11.40 -5.16
C GLU A 50 -26.59 10.29 -4.69
N GLU A 51 -27.55 10.67 -3.82
CA GLU A 51 -28.57 9.74 -3.35
C GLU A 51 -29.43 9.23 -4.52
N GLY A 52 -29.62 7.93 -4.59
CA GLY A 52 -30.28 7.25 -5.71
C GLY A 52 -29.36 6.76 -6.82
N ASP A 53 -28.07 7.15 -6.83
CA ASP A 53 -27.11 6.67 -7.82
C ASP A 53 -26.86 5.18 -7.70
N VAL A 54 -26.80 4.49 -8.85
CA VAL A 54 -26.39 3.08 -8.93
C VAL A 54 -24.90 3.00 -9.18
N LEU A 55 -24.17 2.47 -8.21
CA LEU A 55 -22.72 2.31 -8.25
C LEU A 55 -22.36 0.84 -8.52
N ARG A 56 -21.26 0.65 -9.27
CA ARG A 56 -20.60 -0.66 -9.39
C ARG A 56 -19.47 -0.77 -8.38
N ALA A 57 -19.20 -1.98 -7.90
CA ALA A 57 -18.04 -2.25 -7.06
C ALA A 57 -16.74 -1.74 -7.73
N GLY A 58 -15.89 -1.02 -6.97
CA GLY A 58 -14.67 -0.41 -7.47
C GLY A 58 -14.84 0.93 -8.21
N ARG A 59 -16.06 1.39 -8.47
CA ARG A 59 -16.30 2.72 -9.08
C ARG A 59 -15.84 3.81 -8.13
N GLN A 60 -14.87 4.60 -8.58
CA GLN A 60 -14.42 5.79 -7.85
C GLN A 60 -15.46 6.88 -7.92
N VAL A 61 -15.87 7.38 -6.76
CA VAL A 61 -16.88 8.42 -6.58
C VAL A 61 -16.33 9.69 -5.95
N GLY A 62 -15.05 9.68 -5.55
CA GLY A 62 -14.45 10.86 -4.95
C GLY A 62 -12.95 10.73 -4.77
N ALA A 63 -12.34 11.80 -4.27
CA ALA A 63 -10.92 11.86 -3.96
C ALA A 63 -10.64 12.82 -2.80
N ILE A 64 -9.76 12.41 -1.91
CA ILE A 64 -9.17 13.20 -0.83
C ILE A 64 -7.84 13.79 -1.33
N ASP A 65 -7.44 14.93 -0.82
CA ASP A 65 -6.18 15.60 -1.18
C ASP A 65 -4.97 14.71 -0.92
N THR A 66 -4.14 14.55 -1.95
CA THR A 66 -2.97 13.68 -1.95
C THR A 66 -1.64 14.42 -2.01
N VAL A 67 -1.64 15.76 -2.09
CA VAL A 67 -0.42 16.55 -2.37
C VAL A 67 0.70 16.23 -1.39
N GLN A 68 0.43 16.21 -0.09
CA GLN A 68 1.45 15.95 0.93
C GLN A 68 2.00 14.51 0.85
N LEU A 69 1.15 13.53 0.63
CA LEU A 69 1.55 12.13 0.47
C LEU A 69 2.40 11.93 -0.81
N TYR A 70 2.00 12.60 -1.90
CA TYR A 70 2.76 12.54 -3.14
C TYR A 70 4.16 13.15 -3.00
N LEU A 71 4.29 14.29 -2.31
CA LEU A 71 5.59 14.92 -2.02
C LEU A 71 6.45 14.02 -1.13
N GLN A 72 5.84 13.39 -0.11
CA GLN A 72 6.53 12.41 0.75
C GLN A 72 7.05 11.21 -0.07
N LYS A 73 6.24 10.69 -1.00
CA LYS A 73 6.68 9.62 -1.92
C LYS A 73 7.90 10.05 -2.72
N LEU A 74 7.86 11.22 -3.36
CA LEU A 74 8.98 11.75 -4.14
C LEU A 74 10.25 11.91 -3.29
N GLN A 75 10.11 12.38 -2.06
CA GLN A 75 11.25 12.51 -1.13
C GLN A 75 11.90 11.15 -0.86
N LEU A 76 11.10 10.12 -0.55
CA LEU A 76 11.59 8.77 -0.31
C LEU A 76 12.23 8.15 -1.56
N GLU A 77 11.66 8.36 -2.74
CA GLU A 77 12.24 7.92 -4.02
C GLU A 77 13.62 8.55 -4.26
N ARG A 78 13.80 9.85 -3.98
CA ARG A 78 15.09 10.53 -4.06
C ARG A 78 16.08 10.01 -3.03
N GLN A 79 15.63 9.76 -1.81
CA GLN A 79 16.46 9.17 -0.76
C GLN A 79 16.94 7.76 -1.16
N ARG A 80 16.05 6.90 -1.68
CA ARG A 80 16.42 5.58 -2.19
C ARG A 80 17.45 5.67 -3.32
N ALA A 81 17.26 6.57 -4.28
CA ALA A 81 18.21 6.78 -5.37
C ALA A 81 19.58 7.22 -4.85
N SER A 82 19.62 8.12 -3.86
CA SER A 82 20.86 8.56 -3.21
C SER A 82 21.60 7.41 -2.52
N VAL A 83 20.88 6.58 -1.74
CA VAL A 83 21.45 5.42 -1.07
C VAL A 83 22.04 4.44 -2.10
N ARG A 84 21.30 4.12 -3.16
CA ARG A 84 21.75 3.20 -4.22
C ARG A 84 22.96 3.72 -5.00
N SER A 85 23.12 5.03 -5.14
CA SER A 85 24.27 5.62 -5.82
C SER A 85 25.59 5.39 -5.08
N GLY A 86 25.54 5.11 -3.78
CA GLY A 86 26.70 4.76 -2.97
C GLY A 86 27.17 3.30 -3.12
N ARG A 87 26.47 2.47 -3.92
CA ARG A 87 26.85 1.06 -4.11
C ARG A 87 28.20 0.94 -4.79
N PRO A 88 29.18 0.21 -4.18
CA PRO A 88 30.51 0.11 -4.74
C PRO A 88 30.52 -0.71 -6.03
N ASP A 89 31.33 -0.27 -7.00
CA ASP A 89 31.69 -1.10 -8.15
C ASP A 89 32.87 -2.01 -7.74
N ILE A 90 32.54 -3.22 -7.26
CA ILE A 90 33.51 -4.20 -6.77
C ILE A 90 34.51 -4.53 -7.85
N GLY A 91 34.10 -4.62 -9.11
CA GLY A 91 34.99 -4.94 -10.23
C GLY A 91 36.12 -3.92 -10.39
N LYS A 92 35.72 -2.63 -10.42
CA LYS A 92 36.71 -1.53 -10.57
C LYS A 92 37.60 -1.37 -9.35
N GLN A 93 37.08 -1.49 -8.15
CA GLN A 93 37.88 -1.31 -6.93
C GLN A 93 38.87 -2.44 -6.71
N ALA A 94 38.53 -3.67 -7.11
CA ALA A 94 39.44 -4.82 -7.02
C ALA A 94 40.41 -4.94 -8.22
N ALA A 95 40.24 -4.18 -9.30
CA ALA A 95 41.02 -4.33 -10.53
C ALA A 95 42.51 -4.18 -10.31
N SER A 96 42.96 -3.16 -9.57
CA SER A 96 44.37 -2.89 -9.32
C SER A 96 45.06 -4.07 -8.60
N LEU A 97 44.40 -4.65 -7.58
CA LEU A 97 44.97 -5.82 -6.87
C LEU A 97 44.99 -7.06 -7.75
N ARG A 98 43.97 -7.29 -8.57
CA ARG A 98 43.97 -8.40 -9.55
C ARG A 98 45.11 -8.28 -10.55
N GLU A 99 45.36 -7.06 -11.07
CA GLU A 99 46.50 -6.82 -11.97
C GLU A 99 47.86 -7.07 -11.30
N GLN A 100 48.03 -6.68 -10.04
CA GLN A 100 49.22 -6.95 -9.28
C GLN A 100 49.45 -8.46 -9.09
N ILE A 101 48.38 -9.19 -8.75
CA ILE A 101 48.43 -10.66 -8.63
C ILE A 101 48.80 -11.30 -9.96
N ALA A 102 48.16 -10.89 -11.06
CA ALA A 102 48.46 -11.41 -12.40
C ALA A 102 49.92 -11.19 -12.80
N LYS A 103 50.49 -10.00 -12.50
CA LYS A 103 51.90 -9.70 -12.72
C LYS A 103 52.81 -10.64 -11.89
N GLN A 104 52.53 -10.81 -10.61
CA GLN A 104 53.28 -11.69 -9.74
C GLN A 104 53.19 -13.17 -10.15
N GLN A 105 52.03 -13.61 -10.59
CA GLN A 105 51.86 -14.98 -11.14
C GLN A 105 52.66 -15.19 -12.42
N THR A 106 52.83 -14.17 -13.25
CA THR A 106 53.70 -14.23 -14.44
C THR A 106 55.18 -14.33 -14.05
N GLU A 107 55.60 -13.55 -13.06
CA GLU A 107 56.96 -13.61 -12.56
C GLU A 107 57.25 -14.95 -11.87
N ARG A 108 56.30 -15.47 -11.07
CA ARG A 108 56.40 -16.81 -10.50
C ARG A 108 56.71 -17.89 -11.55
N ARG A 109 55.92 -17.91 -12.65
CA ARG A 109 56.14 -18.86 -13.76
C ARG A 109 57.51 -18.70 -14.39
N ARG A 110 58.00 -17.47 -14.55
CA ARG A 110 59.30 -17.18 -15.07
C ARG A 110 60.42 -17.73 -14.17
N VAL A 111 60.36 -17.42 -12.88
CA VAL A 111 61.35 -17.90 -11.90
C VAL A 111 61.30 -19.41 -11.73
N GLU A 112 60.14 -20.04 -11.78
CA GLU A 112 59.96 -21.49 -11.76
C GLU A 112 60.67 -22.18 -12.94
N ASN A 113 60.60 -21.61 -14.15
CA ASN A 113 61.30 -22.13 -15.32
C ASN A 113 62.83 -21.94 -15.19
N LEU A 114 63.27 -20.75 -14.72
CA LEU A 114 64.68 -20.51 -14.46
C LEU A 114 65.28 -21.43 -13.37
N LEU A 115 64.49 -21.79 -12.38
CA LEU A 115 64.89 -22.74 -11.36
C LEU A 115 65.08 -24.15 -11.93
N LYS A 116 64.24 -24.59 -12.87
CA LYS A 116 64.39 -25.87 -13.58
C LYS A 116 65.69 -25.90 -14.39
N ASP A 117 66.11 -24.76 -14.93
CA ASP A 117 67.37 -24.60 -15.71
C ASP A 117 68.58 -24.31 -14.81
N GLY A 118 68.41 -24.31 -13.48
CA GLY A 118 69.49 -24.01 -12.53
C GLY A 118 69.95 -22.54 -12.45
N ALA A 119 69.15 -21.63 -13.05
CA ALA A 119 69.48 -20.19 -13.15
C ALA A 119 68.74 -19.31 -12.11
N ALA A 120 67.94 -19.92 -11.19
CA ALA A 120 67.29 -19.24 -10.07
C ALA A 120 67.44 -20.08 -8.80
N THR A 121 67.10 -19.48 -7.64
CA THR A 121 67.10 -20.13 -6.34
C THR A 121 65.71 -20.44 -5.83
N THR A 122 65.59 -21.50 -4.99
CA THR A 122 64.32 -21.83 -4.32
C THR A 122 63.83 -20.66 -3.48
N LYS A 123 64.73 -19.92 -2.82
CA LYS A 123 64.42 -18.74 -2.03
C LYS A 123 63.65 -17.66 -2.85
N GLN A 124 64.05 -17.43 -4.10
CA GLN A 124 63.39 -16.48 -4.98
C GLN A 124 61.96 -16.89 -5.31
N LEU A 125 61.72 -18.19 -5.49
CA LEU A 125 60.36 -18.72 -5.70
C LEU A 125 59.51 -18.57 -4.44
N ASP A 126 60.08 -18.93 -3.26
CA ASP A 126 59.41 -18.81 -1.95
C ASP A 126 59.04 -17.36 -1.64
N ASP A 127 59.92 -16.39 -1.94
CA ASP A 127 59.67 -14.96 -1.74
C ASP A 127 58.47 -14.48 -2.61
N ILE A 128 58.36 -14.94 -3.88
CA ILE A 128 57.24 -14.62 -4.75
C ILE A 128 55.92 -15.28 -4.27
N ASP A 129 56.02 -16.55 -3.81
CA ASP A 129 54.85 -17.25 -3.27
C ASP A 129 54.33 -16.59 -1.99
N ALA A 130 55.22 -16.12 -1.13
CA ALA A 130 54.85 -15.33 0.05
C ALA A 130 54.16 -14.01 -0.35
N GLN A 131 54.68 -13.30 -1.37
CA GLN A 131 54.09 -12.07 -1.86
C GLN A 131 52.68 -12.30 -2.49
N LEU A 132 52.50 -13.36 -3.27
CA LEU A 132 51.23 -13.76 -3.83
C LEU A 132 50.20 -14.06 -2.74
N LYS A 133 50.64 -14.75 -1.66
CA LYS A 133 49.76 -15.03 -0.51
C LYS A 133 49.29 -13.75 0.19
N VAL A 134 50.18 -12.76 0.36
CA VAL A 134 49.84 -11.46 0.94
C VAL A 134 48.83 -10.70 0.06
N LEU A 135 49.08 -10.62 -1.26
CA LEU A 135 48.20 -9.95 -2.22
C LEU A 135 46.84 -10.65 -2.30
N GLY A 136 46.82 -11.99 -2.26
CA GLY A 136 45.56 -12.76 -2.21
C GLY A 136 44.75 -12.42 -0.97
N GLY A 137 45.37 -12.44 0.21
CA GLY A 137 44.71 -12.06 1.46
C GLY A 137 44.19 -10.61 1.47
N GLN A 138 44.91 -9.68 0.85
CA GLN A 138 44.45 -8.30 0.69
C GLN A 138 43.23 -8.21 -0.25
N LEU A 139 43.23 -8.97 -1.35
CA LEU A 139 42.08 -9.02 -2.29
C LEU A 139 40.84 -9.59 -1.59
N ASP A 140 41.01 -10.69 -0.86
CA ASP A 140 39.88 -11.34 -0.16
C ASP A 140 39.27 -10.41 0.92
N ALA A 141 40.14 -9.71 1.68
CA ALA A 141 39.71 -8.74 2.67
C ALA A 141 38.95 -7.54 2.02
N LEU A 142 39.47 -7.04 0.88
CA LEU A 142 38.83 -5.96 0.14
C LEU A 142 37.46 -6.40 -0.40
N LEU A 143 37.41 -7.58 -1.04
CA LEU A 143 36.15 -8.13 -1.60
C LEU A 143 35.12 -8.30 -0.51
N SER A 144 35.45 -8.90 0.63
CA SER A 144 34.57 -9.06 1.77
C SER A 144 34.02 -7.72 2.27
N THR A 145 34.88 -6.70 2.37
CA THR A 145 34.46 -5.36 2.79
C THR A 145 33.47 -4.74 1.79
N LEU A 146 33.77 -4.83 0.49
CA LEU A 146 32.94 -4.27 -0.56
C LEU A 146 31.59 -4.99 -0.68
N GLU A 147 31.59 -6.31 -0.53
CA GLU A 147 30.35 -7.12 -0.52
C GLU A 147 29.48 -6.77 0.68
N ASN A 148 30.02 -6.68 1.88
CA ASN A 148 29.30 -6.27 3.07
C ASN A 148 28.70 -4.86 2.92
N ASN A 149 29.47 -3.92 2.35
CA ASN A 149 28.98 -2.59 2.07
C ASN A 149 27.84 -2.61 1.03
N ALA A 150 27.96 -3.41 -0.03
CA ALA A 150 26.91 -3.56 -1.03
C ALA A 150 25.62 -4.13 -0.43
N VAL A 151 25.71 -5.17 0.40
CA VAL A 151 24.58 -5.76 1.13
C VAL A 151 23.92 -4.73 2.03
N SER A 152 24.69 -4.00 2.82
CA SER A 152 24.14 -2.94 3.70
C SER A 152 23.39 -1.86 2.92
N ILE A 153 23.90 -1.45 1.75
CA ILE A 153 23.23 -0.48 0.88
C ILE A 153 21.94 -1.06 0.30
N ASP A 154 21.97 -2.32 -0.13
CA ASP A 154 20.78 -3.00 -0.68
C ASP A 154 19.68 -3.15 0.40
N GLU A 155 20.05 -3.51 1.64
CA GLU A 155 19.11 -3.58 2.78
C GLU A 155 18.52 -2.20 3.12
N ASN A 156 19.35 -1.16 3.19
CA ASN A 156 18.88 0.20 3.43
C ASN A 156 17.95 0.69 2.31
N SER A 157 18.27 0.36 1.04
CA SER A 157 17.42 0.66 -0.10
C SER A 157 16.06 -0.04 0.00
N SER A 158 16.06 -1.31 0.41
CA SER A 158 14.84 -2.12 0.60
C SER A 158 13.97 -1.58 1.73
N ALA A 159 14.57 -1.13 2.83
CA ALA A 159 13.83 -0.48 3.92
C ALA A 159 13.10 0.79 3.44
N ILE A 160 13.76 1.62 2.61
CA ILE A 160 13.12 2.81 2.02
C ILE A 160 12.00 2.39 1.04
N GLU A 161 12.19 1.32 0.30
CA GLU A 161 11.17 0.80 -0.63
C GLU A 161 9.89 0.37 0.10
N LEU A 162 10.00 -0.24 1.28
CA LEU A 162 8.85 -0.53 2.15
C LEU A 162 8.16 0.76 2.63
N GLN A 163 8.91 1.82 2.93
CA GLN A 163 8.31 3.12 3.29
C GLN A 163 7.56 3.74 2.10
N ILE A 164 8.10 3.61 0.88
CA ILE A 164 7.40 4.05 -0.35
C ILE A 164 6.09 3.28 -0.51
N ALA A 165 6.10 1.95 -0.36
CA ALA A 165 4.90 1.12 -0.44
C ALA A 165 3.83 1.52 0.60
N GLN A 166 4.23 1.89 1.83
CA GLN A 166 3.30 2.40 2.85
C GLN A 166 2.65 3.73 2.42
N VAL A 167 3.41 4.64 1.79
CA VAL A 167 2.86 5.90 1.29
C VAL A 167 1.93 5.65 0.11
N GLU A 168 2.26 4.70 -0.76
CA GLU A 168 1.41 4.29 -1.89
C GLU A 168 0.08 3.70 -1.43
N ASP A 169 0.07 2.89 -0.38
CA ASP A 169 -1.16 2.38 0.24
C ASP A 169 -2.04 3.54 0.76
N ARG A 170 -1.42 4.52 1.45
CA ARG A 170 -2.15 5.73 1.89
C ARG A 170 -2.69 6.55 0.72
N LEU A 171 -1.94 6.68 -0.36
CA LEU A 171 -2.39 7.33 -1.60
C LEU A 171 -3.56 6.59 -2.24
N ALA A 172 -3.55 5.26 -2.24
CA ALA A 172 -4.66 4.45 -2.72
C ALA A 172 -5.92 4.69 -1.88
N LYS A 173 -5.79 4.78 -0.56
CA LYS A 173 -6.89 5.07 0.39
C LYS A 173 -7.49 6.48 0.27
N CYS A 174 -6.79 7.41 -0.40
CA CYS A 174 -7.37 8.72 -0.71
C CYS A 174 -8.40 8.67 -1.84
N ARG A 175 -8.54 7.55 -2.56
CA ARG A 175 -9.59 7.34 -3.54
C ARG A 175 -10.84 6.83 -2.85
N ILE A 176 -11.92 7.57 -2.95
CA ILE A 176 -13.22 7.15 -2.41
C ILE A 176 -13.89 6.31 -3.49
N ALA A 177 -14.13 5.03 -3.21
CA ALA A 177 -14.78 4.11 -4.16
C ALA A 177 -15.87 3.29 -3.46
N SER A 178 -16.85 2.81 -4.22
CA SER A 178 -17.86 1.90 -3.68
C SER A 178 -17.26 0.49 -3.55
N PRO A 179 -17.31 -0.14 -2.37
CA PRO A 179 -16.83 -1.52 -2.20
C PRO A 179 -17.77 -2.57 -2.81
N VAL A 180 -19.04 -2.18 -3.07
CA VAL A 180 -20.08 -3.09 -3.58
C VAL A 180 -20.85 -2.45 -4.73
N THR A 181 -21.49 -3.30 -5.52
CA THR A 181 -22.51 -2.85 -6.48
C THR A 181 -23.82 -2.62 -5.72
N GLY A 182 -24.43 -1.45 -5.87
CA GLY A 182 -25.67 -1.10 -5.17
C GLY A 182 -26.08 0.34 -5.40
N THR A 183 -27.14 0.75 -4.69
CA THR A 183 -27.71 2.11 -4.76
C THR A 183 -27.27 2.92 -3.55
N VAL A 184 -26.89 4.17 -3.75
CA VAL A 184 -26.58 5.12 -2.68
C VAL A 184 -27.87 5.48 -1.96
N LEU A 185 -27.98 5.16 -0.67
CA LEU A 185 -29.13 5.46 0.16
C LEU A 185 -29.01 6.81 0.87
N ALA A 186 -27.80 7.19 1.25
CA ALA A 186 -27.54 8.44 1.95
C ALA A 186 -26.13 8.95 1.67
N LYS A 187 -26.00 10.27 1.59
CA LYS A 187 -24.75 10.99 1.44
C LYS A 187 -24.46 11.76 2.73
N TYR A 188 -23.29 11.56 3.35
CA TYR A 188 -22.92 12.14 4.64
C TYR A 188 -21.80 13.18 4.54
N ALA A 189 -21.19 13.34 3.38
CA ALA A 189 -20.07 14.26 3.18
C ALA A 189 -20.16 14.96 1.81
N GLU A 190 -19.59 16.17 1.76
CA GLU A 190 -19.57 16.99 0.55
C GLU A 190 -18.13 17.33 0.14
N ALA A 191 -17.95 17.68 -1.14
CA ALA A 191 -16.71 18.23 -1.63
C ALA A 191 -16.35 19.51 -0.88
N GLY A 192 -15.07 19.68 -0.52
CA GLY A 192 -14.56 20.80 0.28
C GLY A 192 -14.50 20.55 1.78
N GLU A 193 -15.20 19.54 2.29
CA GLU A 193 -15.14 19.16 3.72
C GLU A 193 -13.83 18.44 4.08
N LEU A 194 -13.56 18.39 5.38
CA LEU A 194 -12.42 17.64 5.92
C LEU A 194 -12.89 16.22 6.29
N ALA A 195 -12.27 15.21 5.67
CA ALA A 195 -12.42 13.82 6.07
C ALA A 195 -11.41 13.45 7.15
N SER A 196 -11.83 12.61 8.08
CA SER A 196 -10.99 11.89 9.03
C SER A 196 -11.18 10.39 8.85
N VAL A 197 -10.16 9.59 9.19
CA VAL A 197 -10.27 8.14 9.12
C VAL A 197 -11.45 7.63 9.93
N GLY A 198 -12.30 6.81 9.33
CA GLY A 198 -13.51 6.26 9.93
C GLY A 198 -14.75 7.15 9.79
N ARG A 199 -14.64 8.39 9.30
CA ARG A 199 -15.83 9.25 9.08
C ARG A 199 -16.71 8.66 7.98
N PRO A 200 -18.02 8.44 8.21
CA PRO A 200 -18.96 8.03 7.17
C PRO A 200 -19.00 9.06 6.02
N LEU A 201 -18.96 8.56 4.79
CA LEU A 201 -19.06 9.38 3.58
C LEU A 201 -20.37 9.14 2.84
N MET A 202 -20.78 7.88 2.70
CA MET A 202 -22.05 7.48 2.08
C MET A 202 -22.51 6.13 2.59
N LYS A 203 -23.79 5.82 2.39
CA LYS A 203 -24.40 4.51 2.64
C LYS A 203 -24.84 3.91 1.30
N VAL A 204 -24.44 2.67 1.03
CA VAL A 204 -24.80 1.94 -0.19
C VAL A 204 -25.53 0.65 0.19
N ALA A 205 -26.67 0.37 -0.47
CA ALA A 205 -27.40 -0.88 -0.31
C ALA A 205 -27.27 -1.75 -1.56
N ALA A 206 -26.94 -3.02 -1.37
CA ALA A 206 -27.00 -4.04 -2.42
C ALA A 206 -28.44 -4.51 -2.59
N LEU A 207 -29.18 -3.87 -3.50
CA LEU A 207 -30.60 -4.16 -3.73
C LEU A 207 -30.85 -5.39 -4.62
N ASP A 208 -29.80 -6.04 -5.10
CA ASP A 208 -29.87 -7.30 -5.86
C ASP A 208 -30.21 -8.51 -4.97
N ARG A 209 -30.06 -8.36 -3.65
CA ARG A 209 -30.41 -9.35 -2.65
C ARG A 209 -31.19 -8.70 -1.52
N ILE A 210 -32.49 -8.94 -1.52
CA ILE A 210 -33.40 -8.47 -0.50
C ILE A 210 -33.86 -9.68 0.32
N TYR A 211 -33.80 -9.59 1.62
CA TYR A 211 -34.26 -10.61 2.56
C TYR A 211 -35.61 -10.16 3.15
N LEU A 212 -36.56 -11.09 3.20
CA LEU A 212 -37.79 -10.89 3.96
C LEU A 212 -37.57 -11.45 5.37
N ARG A 213 -37.68 -10.60 6.36
CA ARG A 213 -37.66 -11.01 7.76
C ARG A 213 -39.12 -10.96 8.24
N ALA A 214 -39.71 -12.13 8.50
CA ALA A 214 -41.02 -12.32 9.06
C ALA A 214 -40.97 -12.43 10.59
#